data_17b9e59f7bcb664abf66b5e5b62dda4e
#
_entry.id   17b9e59f7bcb664abf66b5e5b62dda4e
#
_cell.length_a   1.000
_cell.length_b   1.000
_cell.length_c   1.000
_cell.angle_alpha   90.00
_cell.angle_beta   90.00
_cell.angle_gamma   90.00
#
_symmetry.space_group_name_H-M   'P 1'
#
loop_
_entity.id
_entity.type
_entity.pdbx_description
1 polymer ?
#
loop_
_entity_poly.entity_id
_entity_poly.type
_entity_poly.pdbx_seq_one_letter_code
_entity_poly.pdbx_strand_id
1 'polypeptide(L)'
;MVRKGILALALSGVLFGCESKNECKLRPAGFENVRLGGELAERVNRNFDRMETELYQPENVYWTEEQSNGWPADKEGRTILALVLDARASGRTPVYLDELIALLPEHLNEKGYLGTIHEGVDEQQLSGHGWLLRGLCEYYEWTGDRHVLEIGQGIAENLFLPVLPYVANYPIDPDSRVTGAGDMSGTTQNTVDGWRLSSDVGCVFIGMEGLIHYYKHDRDPRIRALIDELIALYLRIDLKGIEAQTHASLTALRGLLRYAEITADPTLIPEVEKRWTLYKQYGMTENFENYNWFERYDTWTEPCAIVDSYLVAVQLWMKTRDPQYLSDAERIYLNGIACTQRANGGFGCDKPVGVGFDALSIHADEAHWCCTMRGGEGLGRAAEYSYFVAADTVFVPFYRENGLRLEDLRFAMEQHTDYPFGSQVEFTIEESPDTPVTVALSAPDYLHVENLRVNGEPVSTAVRDGFMAVTRRFEPGDRIVLDYSFDAEWVGPDNRDIGDSAVRKAVYGPLVLGAPAGKTIGTDTEAPLRKTEDGCRFVIEGTQDTLAPLYHLLDPNVSSATGFRREVLVRKP
;
A
#
# COMPACT_ATOMS: atom_id res chain seq x y z
N MET A 1 -48.37 -43.91 -24.75
CA MET A 1 -47.53 -42.78 -25.26
C MET A 1 -47.62 -41.63 -24.29
N VAL A 2 -46.64 -41.50 -23.42
CA VAL A 2 -46.56 -40.41 -22.45
C VAL A 2 -45.36 -39.55 -22.85
N ARG A 3 -45.61 -38.30 -23.30
CA ARG A 3 -44.57 -37.33 -23.62
C ARG A 3 -44.07 -36.72 -22.31
N LYS A 4 -42.80 -36.95 -21.97
CA LYS A 4 -42.07 -36.22 -20.93
C LYS A 4 -41.67 -34.85 -21.48
N GLY A 5 -42.23 -33.80 -20.92
CA GLY A 5 -41.77 -32.43 -21.15
C GLY A 5 -40.51 -32.17 -20.30
N ILE A 6 -39.43 -31.81 -20.96
CA ILE A 6 -38.21 -31.34 -20.33
C ILE A 6 -38.39 -29.82 -20.11
N LEU A 7 -38.48 -29.44 -18.83
CA LEU A 7 -38.46 -28.03 -18.42
C LEU A 7 -36.99 -27.55 -18.40
N ALA A 8 -36.61 -26.76 -19.40
CA ALA A 8 -35.32 -26.11 -19.42
C ALA A 8 -35.38 -24.88 -18.47
N LEU A 9 -34.71 -24.97 -17.31
CA LEU A 9 -34.40 -23.81 -16.52
C LEU A 9 -33.39 -22.95 -17.28
N ALA A 10 -33.86 -21.82 -17.79
CA ALA A 10 -32.96 -20.78 -18.28
C ALA A 10 -32.30 -20.13 -17.07
N LEU A 11 -31.01 -20.42 -16.83
CA LEU A 11 -30.15 -19.60 -15.99
C LEU A 11 -29.97 -18.27 -16.75
N SER A 12 -30.72 -17.26 -16.33
CA SER A 12 -30.44 -15.86 -16.68
C SER A 12 -29.18 -15.41 -15.91
N GLY A 13 -28.03 -15.60 -16.53
CA GLY A 13 -26.83 -14.88 -16.13
C GLY A 13 -27.10 -13.40 -16.36
N VAL A 14 -27.19 -12.61 -15.29
CA VAL A 14 -27.13 -11.16 -15.38
C VAL A 14 -25.68 -10.83 -15.74
N LEU A 15 -25.38 -10.83 -17.04
CA LEU A 15 -24.25 -10.12 -17.58
C LEU A 15 -24.54 -8.63 -17.34
N PHE A 16 -23.68 -7.95 -16.59
CA PHE A 16 -23.69 -6.50 -16.51
C PHE A 16 -23.61 -5.96 -17.95
N GLY A 17 -24.74 -5.56 -18.49
CA GLY A 17 -24.84 -4.99 -19.82
C GLY A 17 -24.35 -3.57 -19.79
N CYS A 18 -23.09 -3.35 -20.11
CA CYS A 18 -22.52 -2.04 -20.27
C CYS A 18 -22.60 -1.61 -21.73
N GLU A 19 -23.29 -0.52 -22.02
CA GLU A 19 -23.46 -0.01 -23.37
C GLU A 19 -22.23 0.75 -23.91
N SER A 20 -21.27 1.16 -23.05
CA SER A 20 -19.97 1.71 -23.45
C SER A 20 -18.80 1.15 -22.63
N LYS A 21 -17.67 0.90 -23.29
CA LYS A 21 -16.47 0.34 -22.64
C LYS A 21 -15.86 1.26 -21.57
N ASN A 22 -16.17 2.54 -21.56
CA ASN A 22 -15.64 3.51 -20.59
C ASN A 22 -16.47 3.60 -19.29
N GLU A 23 -17.78 3.37 -19.36
CA GLU A 23 -18.67 3.48 -18.20
C GLU A 23 -18.57 2.30 -17.22
N CYS A 24 -17.96 1.18 -17.64
CA CYS A 24 -17.82 -0.03 -16.85
C CYS A 24 -16.45 -0.21 -16.19
N LYS A 25 -15.51 0.72 -16.38
CA LYS A 25 -14.18 0.59 -15.80
C LYS A 25 -14.23 0.89 -14.30
N LEU A 26 -13.78 -0.07 -13.47
CA LEU A 26 -13.61 0.15 -12.03
C LEU A 26 -12.56 1.24 -11.81
N ARG A 27 -12.91 2.24 -11.01
CA ARG A 27 -12.03 3.32 -10.61
C ARG A 27 -12.24 3.67 -9.13
N PRO A 28 -11.25 4.22 -8.44
CA PRO A 28 -11.49 4.87 -7.16
C PRO A 28 -12.55 5.96 -7.29
N ALA A 29 -13.29 6.20 -6.22
CA ALA A 29 -14.30 7.27 -6.21
C ALA A 29 -13.69 8.67 -6.43
N GLY A 30 -12.45 8.87 -6.02
CA GLY A 30 -11.74 10.15 -6.06
C GLY A 30 -11.74 10.85 -4.69
N PHE A 31 -10.68 11.58 -4.40
CA PHE A 31 -10.51 12.25 -3.10
C PHE A 31 -11.64 13.24 -2.81
N GLU A 32 -12.07 13.99 -3.82
CA GLU A 32 -13.12 15.00 -3.74
C GLU A 32 -14.49 14.43 -3.36
N ASN A 33 -14.67 13.13 -3.55
CA ASN A 33 -15.93 12.44 -3.29
C ASN A 33 -15.94 11.70 -1.94
N VAL A 34 -14.81 11.66 -1.22
CA VAL A 34 -14.66 10.95 0.05
C VAL A 34 -14.46 11.95 1.20
N ARG A 35 -15.34 11.91 2.19
CA ARG A 35 -15.19 12.65 3.44
C ARG A 35 -14.68 11.69 4.52
N LEU A 36 -13.43 11.84 4.90
CA LEU A 36 -12.82 11.01 5.93
C LEU A 36 -13.40 11.29 7.32
N GLY A 37 -13.50 10.22 8.11
CA GLY A 37 -13.84 10.25 9.53
C GLY A 37 -12.98 9.26 10.32
N GLY A 38 -13.21 9.20 11.62
CA GLY A 38 -12.61 8.22 12.51
C GLY A 38 -11.08 8.15 12.46
N GLU A 39 -10.58 6.95 12.58
CA GLU A 39 -9.15 6.66 12.71
C GLU A 39 -8.34 7.06 11.48
N LEU A 40 -8.83 6.82 10.26
CA LEU A 40 -8.10 7.18 9.05
C LEU A 40 -7.93 8.69 8.92
N ALA A 41 -8.97 9.48 9.24
CA ALA A 41 -8.88 10.94 9.26
C ALA A 41 -7.84 11.42 10.28
N GLU A 42 -7.80 10.83 11.48
CA GLU A 42 -6.82 11.17 12.50
C GLU A 42 -5.38 10.87 12.02
N ARG A 43 -5.14 9.70 11.42
CA ARG A 43 -3.83 9.29 10.90
C ARG A 43 -3.33 10.21 9.79
N VAL A 44 -4.19 10.53 8.83
CA VAL A 44 -3.89 11.48 7.73
C VAL A 44 -3.53 12.86 8.32
N ASN A 45 -4.37 13.40 9.21
CA ASN A 45 -4.13 14.71 9.79
C ASN A 45 -2.83 14.76 10.61
N ARG A 46 -2.52 13.73 11.40
CA ARG A 46 -1.26 13.67 12.16
C ARG A 46 -0.04 13.56 11.26
N ASN A 47 -0.11 12.81 10.16
CA ASN A 47 1.00 12.80 9.21
C ASN A 47 1.13 14.15 8.52
N PHE A 48 0.03 14.77 8.11
CA PHE A 48 0.06 16.10 7.53
C PHE A 48 0.66 17.14 8.50
N ASP A 49 0.23 17.13 9.78
CA ASP A 49 0.83 18.02 10.80
C ASP A 49 2.34 17.77 10.96
N ARG A 50 2.78 16.50 10.83
CA ARG A 50 4.21 16.16 10.85
C ARG A 50 4.95 16.70 9.63
N MET A 51 4.34 16.63 8.45
CA MET A 51 4.87 17.15 7.19
C MET A 51 4.89 18.69 7.13
N GLU A 52 4.13 19.36 7.99
CA GLU A 52 4.10 20.83 8.13
C GLU A 52 5.08 21.35 9.19
N THR A 53 6.00 20.51 9.70
CA THR A 53 7.05 20.95 10.63
C THR A 53 8.26 21.50 9.89
N GLU A 54 9.18 22.13 10.63
CA GLU A 54 10.44 22.70 10.10
C GLU A 54 11.29 21.69 9.31
N LEU A 55 11.14 20.37 9.57
CA LEU A 55 11.89 19.33 8.86
C LEU A 55 11.60 19.30 7.35
N TYR A 56 10.44 19.82 6.93
CA TYR A 56 9.95 19.80 5.56
C TYR A 56 9.77 21.20 4.97
N GLN A 57 10.31 22.22 5.62
CA GLN A 57 10.47 23.55 5.02
C GLN A 57 11.46 23.48 3.83
N PRO A 58 11.32 24.33 2.82
CA PRO A 58 12.14 24.27 1.61
C PRO A 58 13.65 24.20 1.86
N GLU A 59 14.17 24.99 2.80
CA GLU A 59 15.58 25.00 3.16
C GLU A 59 16.07 23.69 3.80
N ASN A 60 15.16 22.88 4.33
CA ASN A 60 15.45 21.58 4.92
C ASN A 60 15.10 20.41 4.00
N VAL A 61 14.37 20.66 2.92
CA VAL A 61 14.02 19.66 1.89
C VAL A 61 15.08 19.61 0.81
N TYR A 62 15.50 20.77 0.28
CA TYR A 62 16.54 20.85 -0.75
C TYR A 62 17.92 20.60 -0.15
N TRP A 63 18.29 19.32 -0.11
CA TRP A 63 19.54 18.89 0.45
C TRP A 63 20.72 19.07 -0.51
N THR A 64 21.88 19.41 0.06
CA THR A 64 23.16 19.34 -0.67
C THR A 64 23.48 17.88 -1.00
N GLU A 65 24.42 17.66 -1.94
CA GLU A 65 24.91 16.31 -2.30
C GLU A 65 25.36 15.51 -1.07
N GLU A 66 26.09 16.18 -0.14
CA GLU A 66 26.57 15.56 1.10
C GLU A 66 25.41 15.16 2.02
N GLN A 67 24.41 16.05 2.18
CA GLN A 67 23.23 15.79 3.02
C GLN A 67 22.33 14.68 2.47
N SER A 68 22.23 14.59 1.14
CA SER A 68 21.44 13.55 0.45
C SER A 68 22.11 12.18 0.47
N ASN A 69 23.38 12.10 0.89
CA ASN A 69 24.16 10.85 0.85
C ASN A 69 24.10 10.14 -0.51
N GLY A 70 24.13 10.92 -1.60
CA GLY A 70 24.03 10.40 -2.97
C GLY A 70 22.60 10.06 -3.46
N TRP A 71 21.55 10.55 -2.76
CA TRP A 71 20.13 10.40 -3.16
C TRP A 71 19.50 11.75 -3.53
N PRO A 72 20.03 12.48 -4.53
CA PRO A 72 19.41 13.74 -4.94
C PRO A 72 17.99 13.48 -5.47
N ALA A 73 17.08 14.41 -5.22
CA ALA A 73 15.66 14.34 -5.58
C ALA A 73 14.79 13.33 -4.77
N ASP A 74 15.38 12.54 -3.88
CA ASP A 74 14.61 11.55 -3.10
C ASP A 74 13.71 12.23 -2.07
N LYS A 75 14.29 13.07 -1.19
CA LYS A 75 13.53 13.78 -0.16
C LYS A 75 12.58 14.81 -0.77
N GLU A 76 13.04 15.54 -1.76
CA GLU A 76 12.27 16.54 -2.49
C GLU A 76 11.02 15.93 -3.12
N GLY A 77 11.20 14.85 -3.89
CA GLY A 77 10.11 14.16 -4.56
C GLY A 77 9.11 13.53 -3.61
N ARG A 78 9.58 12.87 -2.55
CA ARG A 78 8.72 12.27 -1.52
C ARG A 78 7.96 13.31 -0.72
N THR A 79 8.58 14.46 -0.41
CA THR A 79 7.92 15.56 0.32
C THR A 79 6.77 16.13 -0.51
N ILE A 80 7.03 16.46 -1.78
CA ILE A 80 5.99 16.96 -2.71
C ILE A 80 4.86 15.94 -2.81
N LEU A 81 5.18 14.66 -3.03
CA LEU A 81 4.21 13.58 -3.16
C LEU A 81 3.32 13.44 -1.90
N ALA A 82 3.93 13.44 -0.72
CA ALA A 82 3.20 13.32 0.55
C ALA A 82 2.28 14.51 0.79
N LEU A 83 2.79 15.74 0.65
CA LEU A 83 1.99 16.96 0.84
C LEU A 83 0.80 17.03 -0.12
N VAL A 84 0.98 16.62 -1.39
CA VAL A 84 -0.12 16.54 -2.36
C VAL A 84 -1.20 15.56 -1.89
N LEU A 85 -0.81 14.36 -1.49
CA LEU A 85 -1.78 13.31 -1.16
C LEU A 85 -2.45 13.53 0.19
N ASP A 86 -1.73 14.01 1.19
CA ASP A 86 -2.29 14.40 2.49
C ASP A 86 -3.27 15.58 2.33
N ALA A 87 -2.93 16.58 1.51
CA ALA A 87 -3.80 17.71 1.21
C ALA A 87 -5.10 17.26 0.54
N ARG A 88 -4.99 16.41 -0.48
CA ARG A 88 -6.17 15.86 -1.19
C ARG A 88 -7.05 15.00 -0.28
N ALA A 89 -6.43 14.19 0.59
CA ALA A 89 -7.16 13.31 1.51
C ALA A 89 -7.84 14.08 2.66
N SER A 90 -7.18 15.11 3.18
CA SER A 90 -7.71 15.89 4.33
C SER A 90 -8.55 17.10 3.92
N GLY A 91 -8.46 17.55 2.67
CA GLY A 91 -9.05 18.82 2.22
C GLY A 91 -8.33 20.06 2.75
N ARG A 92 -7.15 19.92 3.36
CA ARG A 92 -6.35 21.02 3.91
C ARG A 92 -5.41 21.58 2.84
N THR A 93 -5.03 22.86 2.99
CA THR A 93 -4.05 23.52 2.13
C THR A 93 -2.65 23.34 2.74
N PRO A 94 -1.68 22.77 2.01
CA PRO A 94 -0.31 22.62 2.51
C PRO A 94 0.42 23.97 2.54
N VAL A 95 1.20 24.21 3.61
CA VAL A 95 1.89 25.49 3.82
C VAL A 95 3.12 25.63 2.92
N TYR A 96 3.88 24.55 2.74
CA TYR A 96 5.20 24.61 2.06
C TYR A 96 5.18 24.19 0.59
N LEU A 97 4.11 23.53 0.11
CA LEU A 97 4.11 22.87 -1.20
C LEU A 97 4.34 23.84 -2.36
N ASP A 98 3.64 24.98 -2.38
CA ASP A 98 3.77 25.96 -3.48
C ASP A 98 5.19 26.56 -3.50
N GLU A 99 5.79 26.81 -2.35
CA GLU A 99 7.16 27.32 -2.23
C GLU A 99 8.18 26.26 -2.67
N LEU A 100 7.98 24.98 -2.30
CA LEU A 100 8.82 23.88 -2.78
C LEU A 100 8.79 23.79 -4.32
N ILE A 101 7.63 23.87 -4.93
CA ILE A 101 7.51 23.84 -6.39
C ILE A 101 8.17 25.07 -7.04
N ALA A 102 7.98 26.25 -6.46
CA ALA A 102 8.54 27.50 -6.99
C ALA A 102 10.08 27.54 -6.95
N LEU A 103 10.69 26.97 -5.89
CA LEU A 103 12.14 26.95 -5.71
C LEU A 103 12.84 25.82 -6.46
N LEU A 104 12.14 24.77 -6.87
CA LEU A 104 12.74 23.61 -7.55
C LEU A 104 13.65 23.99 -8.72
N PRO A 105 13.28 24.91 -9.64
CA PRO A 105 14.16 25.30 -10.76
C PRO A 105 15.51 25.89 -10.33
N GLU A 106 15.61 26.52 -9.15
CA GLU A 106 16.84 27.13 -8.65
C GLU A 106 17.86 26.08 -8.18
N HIS A 107 17.40 24.87 -7.88
CA HIS A 107 18.23 23.75 -7.41
C HIS A 107 18.66 22.79 -8.51
N LEU A 108 18.11 22.93 -9.73
CA LEU A 108 18.49 22.09 -10.87
C LEU A 108 19.90 22.43 -11.36
N ASN A 109 20.67 21.42 -11.74
CA ASN A 109 21.95 21.59 -12.41
C ASN A 109 21.76 22.06 -13.87
N GLU A 110 22.87 22.33 -14.58
CA GLU A 110 22.83 22.82 -15.96
C GLU A 110 22.18 21.84 -16.98
N LYS A 111 21.92 20.60 -16.59
CA LYS A 111 21.18 19.62 -17.39
C LYS A 111 19.70 19.52 -17.00
N GLY A 112 19.25 20.28 -16.00
CA GLY A 112 17.84 20.34 -15.61
C GLY A 112 17.38 19.19 -14.69
N TYR A 113 18.27 18.63 -13.87
CA TYR A 113 17.94 17.67 -12.82
C TYR A 113 18.75 17.95 -11.54
N LEU A 114 18.40 17.33 -10.42
CA LEU A 114 19.08 17.54 -9.14
C LEU A 114 20.36 16.71 -9.01
N GLY A 115 21.33 17.22 -8.24
CA GLY A 115 22.57 16.54 -7.89
C GLY A 115 23.67 16.61 -8.94
N THR A 116 24.70 15.81 -8.74
CA THR A 116 25.92 15.82 -9.54
C THR A 116 25.71 15.14 -10.90
N ILE A 117 26.38 15.67 -11.94
CA ILE A 117 26.43 15.06 -13.25
C ILE A 117 27.51 13.98 -13.24
N HIS A 118 27.11 12.72 -13.29
CA HIS A 118 28.00 11.58 -13.30
C HIS A 118 28.38 11.12 -14.72
N GLU A 119 29.56 10.50 -14.85
CA GLU A 119 29.88 9.63 -15.99
C GLU A 119 29.22 8.27 -15.72
N GLY A 120 28.49 7.74 -16.72
CA GLY A 120 27.69 6.50 -16.56
C GLY A 120 26.37 6.73 -15.88
N VAL A 121 25.88 5.73 -15.18
CA VAL A 121 24.53 5.70 -14.56
C VAL A 121 24.67 5.50 -13.06
N ASP A 122 23.95 6.30 -12.28
CA ASP A 122 23.88 6.17 -10.82
C ASP A 122 22.48 5.69 -10.41
N GLU A 123 22.40 4.52 -9.77
CA GLU A 123 21.12 3.92 -9.34
C GLU A 123 20.38 4.80 -8.36
N GLN A 124 21.08 5.43 -7.39
CA GLN A 124 20.47 6.27 -6.36
C GLN A 124 19.89 7.54 -6.95
N GLN A 125 20.63 8.16 -7.90
CA GLN A 125 20.15 9.36 -8.59
C GLN A 125 18.90 9.07 -9.42
N LEU A 126 18.84 7.95 -10.15
CA LEU A 126 17.64 7.55 -10.88
C LEU A 126 16.46 7.27 -9.94
N SER A 127 16.71 6.61 -8.82
CA SER A 127 15.70 6.33 -7.80
C SER A 127 15.09 7.61 -7.24
N GLY A 128 15.93 8.55 -6.79
CA GLY A 128 15.46 9.84 -6.25
C GLY A 128 14.64 10.63 -7.26
N HIS A 129 15.09 10.69 -8.54
CA HIS A 129 14.33 11.35 -9.59
C HIS A 129 13.03 10.61 -9.97
N GLY A 130 12.97 9.30 -9.71
CA GLY A 130 11.70 8.57 -9.77
C GLY A 130 10.67 9.12 -8.80
N TRP A 131 11.07 9.42 -7.56
CA TRP A 131 10.20 10.07 -6.57
C TRP A 131 9.81 11.48 -7.00
N LEU A 132 10.76 12.26 -7.49
CA LEU A 132 10.48 13.62 -7.97
C LEU A 132 9.47 13.60 -9.12
N LEU A 133 9.66 12.76 -10.14
CA LEU A 133 8.70 12.63 -11.24
C LEU A 133 7.30 12.25 -10.73
N ARG A 134 7.20 11.37 -9.74
CA ARG A 134 5.90 11.00 -9.13
C ARG A 134 5.27 12.19 -8.40
N GLY A 135 6.04 12.91 -7.59
CA GLY A 135 5.57 14.12 -6.90
C GLY A 135 5.05 15.17 -7.87
N LEU A 136 5.81 15.46 -8.93
CA LEU A 136 5.44 16.42 -9.97
C LEU A 136 4.18 15.98 -10.75
N CYS A 137 4.06 14.68 -11.08
CA CYS A 137 2.86 14.16 -11.74
C CYS A 137 1.61 14.28 -10.86
N GLU A 138 1.69 13.91 -9.57
CA GLU A 138 0.55 14.06 -8.63
C GLU A 138 0.18 15.54 -8.42
N TYR A 139 1.18 16.42 -8.34
CA TYR A 139 0.94 17.86 -8.27
C TYR A 139 0.22 18.37 -9.51
N TYR A 140 0.69 17.99 -10.72
CA TYR A 140 0.03 18.31 -11.97
C TYR A 140 -1.40 17.76 -12.06
N GLU A 141 -1.61 16.51 -11.65
CA GLU A 141 -2.93 15.86 -11.67
C GLU A 141 -3.93 16.54 -10.72
N TRP A 142 -3.43 17.19 -9.68
CA TRP A 142 -4.25 17.94 -8.74
C TRP A 142 -4.50 19.38 -9.17
N THR A 143 -3.44 20.10 -9.58
CA THR A 143 -3.49 21.57 -9.82
C THR A 143 -3.70 21.93 -11.29
N GLY A 144 -3.31 21.06 -12.22
CA GLY A 144 -3.25 21.35 -13.64
C GLY A 144 -2.04 22.20 -14.07
N ASP A 145 -1.09 22.47 -13.17
CA ASP A 145 0.10 23.27 -13.50
C ASP A 145 1.06 22.51 -14.41
N ARG A 146 1.13 22.92 -15.67
CA ARG A 146 1.96 22.30 -16.71
C ARG A 146 3.46 22.57 -16.55
N HIS A 147 3.84 23.61 -15.80
CA HIS A 147 5.24 23.95 -15.62
C HIS A 147 6.03 22.79 -14.97
N VAL A 148 5.42 22.06 -14.05
CA VAL A 148 6.08 20.90 -13.43
C VAL A 148 6.32 19.75 -14.41
N LEU A 149 5.50 19.63 -15.48
CA LEU A 149 5.76 18.64 -16.54
C LEU A 149 6.93 19.05 -17.42
N GLU A 150 7.21 20.35 -17.59
CA GLU A 150 8.40 20.84 -18.31
C GLU A 150 9.68 20.49 -17.55
N ILE A 151 9.66 20.57 -16.21
CA ILE A 151 10.75 20.08 -15.35
C ILE A 151 10.91 18.57 -15.53
N GLY A 152 9.79 17.82 -15.46
CA GLY A 152 9.77 16.37 -15.71
C GLY A 152 10.35 15.99 -17.07
N GLN A 153 10.10 16.78 -18.12
CA GLN A 153 10.69 16.58 -19.44
C GLN A 153 12.22 16.71 -19.40
N GLY A 154 12.75 17.73 -18.75
CA GLY A 154 14.20 17.91 -18.58
C GLY A 154 14.86 16.71 -17.88
N ILE A 155 14.22 16.21 -16.83
CA ILE A 155 14.67 15.01 -16.09
C ILE A 155 14.62 13.78 -17.01
N ALA A 156 13.53 13.55 -17.71
CA ALA A 156 13.37 12.41 -18.60
C ALA A 156 14.40 12.43 -19.76
N GLU A 157 14.60 13.58 -20.39
CA GLU A 157 15.51 13.72 -21.54
C GLU A 157 16.99 13.67 -21.14
N ASN A 158 17.38 14.29 -20.04
CA ASN A 158 18.78 14.51 -19.71
C ASN A 158 19.35 13.53 -18.66
N LEU A 159 18.48 12.88 -17.89
CA LEU A 159 18.89 11.88 -16.90
C LEU A 159 18.46 10.46 -17.30
N PHE A 160 17.19 10.23 -17.66
CA PHE A 160 16.68 8.88 -17.93
C PHE A 160 17.03 8.38 -19.34
N LEU A 161 16.79 9.12 -20.41
CA LEU A 161 17.04 8.64 -21.78
C LEU A 161 18.52 8.23 -22.01
N PRO A 162 19.53 8.90 -21.42
CA PRO A 162 20.92 8.47 -21.50
C PRO A 162 21.22 7.09 -20.89
N VAL A 163 20.30 6.52 -20.11
CA VAL A 163 20.46 5.18 -19.49
C VAL A 163 20.34 4.05 -20.50
N LEU A 164 19.62 4.26 -21.61
CA LEU A 164 19.26 3.21 -22.56
C LEU A 164 20.46 2.34 -23.02
N PRO A 165 21.63 2.89 -23.37
CA PRO A 165 22.78 2.08 -23.77
C PRO A 165 23.35 1.18 -22.65
N TYR A 166 23.06 1.49 -21.39
CA TYR A 166 23.58 0.78 -20.23
C TYR A 166 22.66 -0.33 -19.73
N VAL A 167 21.36 -0.34 -20.12
CA VAL A 167 20.37 -1.28 -19.60
C VAL A 167 20.78 -2.73 -19.81
N ALA A 168 21.34 -3.07 -20.97
CA ALA A 168 21.77 -4.43 -21.29
C ALA A 168 22.91 -4.94 -20.37
N ASN A 169 23.69 -4.02 -19.80
CA ASN A 169 24.86 -4.32 -18.96
C ASN A 169 24.57 -4.18 -17.47
N TYR A 170 23.30 -3.97 -17.08
CA TYR A 170 22.96 -3.91 -15.67
C TYR A 170 23.31 -5.23 -14.98
N PRO A 171 24.08 -5.22 -13.87
CA PRO A 171 24.55 -6.42 -13.21
C PRO A 171 23.42 -7.13 -12.46
N ILE A 172 22.97 -8.25 -13.01
CA ILE A 172 21.95 -9.14 -12.42
C ILE A 172 22.55 -10.39 -11.78
N ASP A 173 23.85 -10.63 -11.95
CA ASP A 173 24.56 -11.72 -11.33
C ASP A 173 24.94 -11.31 -9.89
N PRO A 174 24.56 -12.09 -8.86
CA PRO A 174 24.93 -11.81 -7.47
C PRO A 174 26.42 -11.58 -7.26
N ASP A 175 27.26 -12.35 -7.95
CA ASP A 175 28.72 -12.24 -7.84
C ASP A 175 29.28 -10.92 -8.38
N SER A 176 28.52 -10.18 -9.16
CA SER A 176 28.93 -8.89 -9.72
C SER A 176 28.67 -7.71 -8.77
N ARG A 177 27.92 -7.92 -7.68
CA ARG A 177 27.55 -6.89 -6.72
C ARG A 177 28.25 -7.10 -5.38
N VAL A 178 28.61 -5.98 -4.74
CA VAL A 178 29.01 -6.00 -3.33
C VAL A 178 27.75 -5.73 -2.53
N THR A 179 27.20 -6.78 -1.90
CA THR A 179 26.08 -6.63 -0.98
C THR A 179 26.62 -6.24 0.39
N GLY A 180 26.10 -5.15 0.97
CA GLY A 180 26.49 -4.72 2.31
C GLY A 180 25.94 -5.64 3.39
N ALA A 181 26.57 -5.65 4.56
CA ALA A 181 25.96 -6.21 5.77
C ALA A 181 24.77 -5.36 6.20
N GLY A 182 23.81 -5.95 6.96
CA GLY A 182 22.48 -5.45 7.27
C GLY A 182 22.27 -3.95 7.54
N ASP A 183 23.26 -3.23 8.05
CA ASP A 183 23.15 -1.80 8.37
C ASP A 183 23.61 -0.85 7.25
N MET A 184 23.82 -1.35 6.04
CA MET A 184 24.43 -0.60 4.94
C MET A 184 23.40 -0.13 3.89
N SER A 185 22.16 0.19 4.28
CA SER A 185 21.17 0.76 3.37
C SER A 185 21.56 2.16 2.89
N GLY A 186 21.20 2.48 1.65
CA GLY A 186 21.32 3.82 1.11
C GLY A 186 22.74 4.26 0.77
N THR A 187 23.67 3.34 0.49
CA THR A 187 25.06 3.68 0.16
C THR A 187 25.47 3.20 -1.24
N THR A 188 26.28 4.01 -1.94
CA THR A 188 26.94 3.56 -3.17
C THR A 188 27.99 2.51 -2.83
N GLN A 189 27.96 1.37 -3.50
CA GLN A 189 28.85 0.24 -3.25
C GLN A 189 30.02 0.20 -4.23
N ASN A 190 29.78 -0.23 -5.45
CA ASN A 190 30.81 -0.41 -6.48
C ASN A 190 30.31 0.07 -7.84
N THR A 191 31.22 0.17 -8.79
CA THR A 191 30.89 0.51 -10.18
C THR A 191 31.19 -0.70 -11.07
N VAL A 192 30.18 -1.10 -11.86
CA VAL A 192 30.28 -2.22 -12.81
C VAL A 192 29.67 -1.79 -14.14
N ASP A 193 30.42 -1.95 -15.24
CA ASP A 193 29.97 -1.69 -16.60
C ASP A 193 29.24 -0.34 -16.80
N GLY A 194 29.71 0.69 -16.09
CA GLY A 194 29.17 2.04 -16.16
C GLY A 194 28.03 2.33 -15.18
N TRP A 195 27.61 1.35 -14.38
CA TRP A 195 26.63 1.51 -13.30
C TRP A 195 27.32 1.76 -11.95
N ARG A 196 26.99 2.84 -11.28
CA ARG A 196 27.27 3.07 -9.86
C ARG A 196 26.15 2.41 -9.07
N LEU A 197 26.46 1.30 -8.41
CA LEU A 197 25.49 0.45 -7.76
C LEU A 197 25.21 0.88 -6.33
N SER A 198 23.97 0.76 -5.93
CA SER A 198 23.51 0.99 -4.56
C SER A 198 23.50 -0.31 -3.74
N SER A 199 23.64 -0.17 -2.42
CA SER A 199 23.30 -1.24 -1.46
C SER A 199 21.83 -1.61 -1.50
N ASP A 200 20.98 -0.68 -1.94
CA ASP A 200 19.55 -0.89 -2.15
C ASP A 200 19.32 -1.50 -3.53
N VAL A 201 19.64 -2.81 -3.61
CA VAL A 201 19.71 -3.57 -4.85
C VAL A 201 18.43 -3.46 -5.66
N GLY A 202 18.54 -2.92 -6.87
CA GLY A 202 17.41 -2.73 -7.79
C GLY A 202 16.69 -1.40 -7.61
N CYS A 203 17.21 -0.43 -6.85
CA CYS A 203 16.55 0.87 -6.66
C CYS A 203 16.34 1.65 -7.98
N VAL A 204 17.06 1.31 -9.07
CA VAL A 204 16.77 1.82 -10.43
C VAL A 204 15.31 1.61 -10.86
N PHE A 205 14.65 0.58 -10.36
CA PHE A 205 13.25 0.30 -10.70
C PHE A 205 12.25 1.22 -9.97
N ILE A 206 12.69 1.93 -8.93
CA ILE A 206 11.95 3.08 -8.38
C ILE A 206 11.96 4.21 -9.41
N GLY A 207 13.12 4.47 -10.03
CA GLY A 207 13.24 5.39 -11.15
C GLY A 207 12.33 5.02 -12.33
N MET A 208 12.28 3.73 -12.68
CA MET A 208 11.39 3.22 -13.73
C MET A 208 9.91 3.52 -13.42
N GLU A 209 9.42 3.33 -12.19
CA GLU A 209 8.03 3.63 -11.83
C GLU A 209 7.72 5.11 -11.98
N GLY A 210 8.62 6.01 -11.51
CA GLY A 210 8.47 7.45 -11.71
C GLY A 210 8.45 7.86 -13.18
N LEU A 211 9.32 7.27 -14.01
CA LEU A 211 9.34 7.50 -15.46
C LEU A 211 8.06 7.01 -16.14
N ILE A 212 7.50 5.88 -15.70
CA ILE A 212 6.21 5.36 -16.19
C ILE A 212 5.08 6.31 -15.80
N HIS A 213 5.10 6.89 -14.59
CA HIS A 213 4.10 7.89 -14.19
C HIS A 213 4.18 9.12 -15.09
N TYR A 214 5.38 9.62 -15.34
CA TYR A 214 5.59 10.74 -16.25
C TYR A 214 5.14 10.40 -17.69
N TYR A 215 5.43 9.18 -18.19
CA TYR A 215 5.00 8.72 -19.51
C TYR A 215 3.47 8.70 -19.69
N LYS A 216 2.69 8.67 -18.63
CA LYS A 216 1.23 8.85 -18.70
C LYS A 216 0.85 10.20 -19.34
N HIS A 217 1.65 11.23 -19.11
CA HIS A 217 1.42 12.62 -19.54
C HIS A 217 2.22 13.00 -20.79
N ASP A 218 3.42 12.45 -20.94
CA ASP A 218 4.29 12.63 -22.11
C ASP A 218 4.50 11.27 -22.82
N ARG A 219 3.92 11.13 -23.99
CA ARG A 219 3.91 9.89 -24.78
C ARG A 219 5.11 9.80 -25.72
N ASP A 220 6.27 10.33 -25.36
CA ASP A 220 7.49 10.24 -26.16
C ASP A 220 7.86 8.77 -26.42
N PRO A 221 7.99 8.34 -27.69
CA PRO A 221 8.36 6.97 -28.03
C PRO A 221 9.77 6.57 -27.54
N ARG A 222 10.67 7.53 -27.31
CA ARG A 222 12.00 7.27 -26.75
C ARG A 222 11.89 6.83 -25.29
N ILE A 223 11.03 7.51 -24.51
CA ILE A 223 10.74 7.15 -23.12
C ILE A 223 10.11 5.76 -23.08
N ARG A 224 9.16 5.49 -23.98
CA ARG A 224 8.56 4.16 -24.09
C ARG A 224 9.61 3.07 -24.32
N ALA A 225 10.53 3.27 -25.27
CA ALA A 225 11.57 2.32 -25.59
C ALA A 225 12.47 2.01 -24.35
N LEU A 226 12.81 3.04 -23.57
CA LEU A 226 13.57 2.85 -22.34
C LEU A 226 12.75 2.07 -21.28
N ILE A 227 11.47 2.40 -21.10
CA ILE A 227 10.59 1.67 -20.17
C ILE A 227 10.48 0.20 -20.57
N ASP A 228 10.28 -0.11 -21.85
CA ASP A 228 10.17 -1.48 -22.35
C ASP A 228 11.46 -2.29 -22.03
N GLU A 229 12.64 -1.70 -22.19
CA GLU A 229 13.94 -2.33 -21.86
C GLU A 229 14.12 -2.52 -20.33
N LEU A 230 13.74 -1.52 -19.52
CA LEU A 230 13.81 -1.62 -18.05
C LEU A 230 12.83 -2.68 -17.51
N ILE A 231 11.64 -2.79 -18.07
CA ILE A 231 10.70 -3.85 -17.74
C ILE A 231 11.28 -5.21 -18.13
N ALA A 232 11.81 -5.36 -19.35
CA ALA A 232 12.41 -6.59 -19.80
C ALA A 232 13.61 -6.99 -18.91
N LEU A 233 14.40 -6.03 -18.45
CA LEU A 233 15.47 -6.24 -17.47
C LEU A 233 14.91 -6.75 -16.15
N TYR A 234 13.97 -6.04 -15.55
CA TYR A 234 13.36 -6.40 -14.26
C TYR A 234 12.78 -7.83 -14.28
N LEU A 235 12.11 -8.20 -15.37
CA LEU A 235 11.51 -9.53 -15.52
C LEU A 235 12.52 -10.67 -15.59
N ARG A 236 13.80 -10.40 -15.86
CA ARG A 236 14.88 -11.40 -15.88
C ARG A 236 15.56 -11.60 -14.53
N ILE A 237 15.37 -10.69 -13.57
CA ILE A 237 16.07 -10.74 -12.28
C ILE A 237 15.51 -11.85 -11.40
N ASP A 238 16.39 -12.67 -10.84
CA ASP A 238 16.10 -13.49 -9.68
C ASP A 238 16.19 -12.65 -8.42
N LEU A 239 15.01 -12.19 -7.95
CA LEU A 239 14.91 -11.26 -6.82
C LEU A 239 15.47 -11.83 -5.51
N LYS A 240 15.38 -13.16 -5.32
CA LYS A 240 15.97 -13.83 -4.16
C LYS A 240 17.48 -13.96 -4.32
N GLY A 241 17.91 -14.50 -5.46
CA GLY A 241 19.32 -14.76 -5.71
C GLY A 241 20.20 -13.52 -5.67
N ILE A 242 19.66 -12.34 -6.06
CA ILE A 242 20.41 -11.07 -6.01
C ILE A 242 20.22 -10.32 -4.68
N GLU A 243 19.45 -10.87 -3.74
CA GLU A 243 19.03 -10.16 -2.52
C GLU A 243 18.42 -8.78 -2.84
N ALA A 244 17.47 -8.74 -3.78
CA ALA A 244 16.85 -7.48 -4.20
C ALA A 244 16.16 -6.79 -3.02
N GLN A 245 16.20 -5.45 -3.00
CA GLN A 245 15.45 -4.68 -2.02
C GLN A 245 13.93 -4.88 -2.26
N THR A 246 13.18 -5.22 -1.21
CA THR A 246 11.73 -5.47 -1.31
C THR A 246 10.96 -4.22 -1.72
N HIS A 247 11.36 -3.05 -1.19
CA HIS A 247 10.79 -1.76 -1.57
C HIS A 247 10.96 -1.50 -3.08
N ALA A 248 12.17 -1.58 -3.61
CA ALA A 248 12.43 -1.38 -5.04
C ALA A 248 11.63 -2.36 -5.91
N SER A 249 11.53 -3.63 -5.48
CA SER A 249 10.77 -4.65 -6.18
C SER A 249 9.27 -4.37 -6.20
N LEU A 250 8.68 -3.96 -5.08
CA LEU A 250 7.26 -3.62 -4.99
C LEU A 250 6.92 -2.33 -5.77
N THR A 251 7.81 -1.34 -5.73
CA THR A 251 7.65 -0.12 -6.55
C THR A 251 7.66 -0.48 -8.04
N ALA A 252 8.54 -1.40 -8.47
CA ALA A 252 8.53 -1.92 -9.84
C ALA A 252 7.18 -2.55 -10.19
N LEU A 253 6.58 -3.37 -9.30
CA LEU A 253 5.27 -3.97 -9.55
C LEU A 253 4.18 -2.92 -9.76
N ARG A 254 4.19 -1.83 -9.00
CA ARG A 254 3.30 -0.69 -9.21
C ARG A 254 3.50 -0.06 -10.59
N GLY A 255 4.76 0.10 -10.99
CA GLY A 255 5.14 0.56 -12.33
C GLY A 255 4.55 -0.32 -13.43
N LEU A 256 4.70 -1.65 -13.31
CA LEU A 256 4.15 -2.60 -14.27
C LEU A 256 2.62 -2.52 -14.36
N LEU A 257 1.92 -2.42 -13.22
CA LEU A 257 0.45 -2.28 -13.18
C LEU A 257 -0.01 -0.98 -13.83
N ARG A 258 0.68 0.14 -13.58
CA ARG A 258 0.45 1.43 -14.22
C ARG A 258 0.73 1.37 -15.73
N TYR A 259 1.83 0.73 -16.13
CA TYR A 259 2.19 0.60 -17.54
C TYR A 259 1.19 -0.27 -18.31
N ALA A 260 0.74 -1.38 -17.70
CA ALA A 260 -0.32 -2.21 -18.26
C ALA A 260 -1.62 -1.42 -18.49
N GLU A 261 -1.95 -0.50 -17.58
CA GLU A 261 -3.11 0.38 -17.74
C GLU A 261 -2.92 1.41 -18.86
N ILE A 262 -1.75 2.06 -18.89
CA ILE A 262 -1.40 3.09 -19.88
C ILE A 262 -1.38 2.54 -21.30
N THR A 263 -0.89 1.30 -21.46
CA THR A 263 -0.73 0.66 -22.76
C THR A 263 -1.90 -0.25 -23.14
N ALA A 264 -2.82 -0.49 -22.21
CA ALA A 264 -3.90 -1.48 -22.30
C ALA A 264 -3.37 -2.90 -22.58
N ASP A 265 -2.17 -3.21 -22.07
CA ASP A 265 -1.51 -4.51 -22.21
C ASP A 265 -1.67 -5.35 -20.92
N PRO A 266 -2.56 -6.35 -20.89
CA PRO A 266 -2.77 -7.17 -19.70
C PRO A 266 -1.69 -8.24 -19.49
N THR A 267 -0.74 -8.42 -20.40
CA THR A 267 0.25 -9.52 -20.34
C THR A 267 1.22 -9.38 -19.16
N LEU A 268 1.36 -8.17 -18.60
CA LEU A 268 2.17 -7.92 -17.41
C LEU A 268 1.51 -8.37 -16.10
N ILE A 269 0.18 -8.51 -16.07
CA ILE A 269 -0.53 -8.82 -14.81
C ILE A 269 -0.09 -10.16 -14.22
N PRO A 270 -0.01 -11.29 -14.98
CA PRO A 270 0.48 -12.56 -14.44
C PRO A 270 1.93 -12.49 -13.91
N GLU A 271 2.77 -11.64 -14.49
CA GLU A 271 4.15 -11.44 -14.01
C GLU A 271 4.18 -10.69 -12.67
N VAL A 272 3.25 -9.73 -12.48
CA VAL A 272 3.07 -9.07 -11.18
C VAL A 272 2.56 -10.05 -10.14
N GLU A 273 1.53 -10.87 -10.45
CA GLU A 273 0.97 -11.88 -9.54
C GLU A 273 2.03 -12.89 -9.08
N LYS A 274 2.88 -13.34 -10.01
CA LYS A 274 3.99 -14.25 -9.71
C LYS A 274 4.97 -13.63 -8.70
N ARG A 275 5.35 -12.35 -8.89
CA ARG A 275 6.30 -11.65 -8.01
C ARG A 275 5.65 -11.24 -6.69
N TRP A 276 4.37 -10.93 -6.70
CA TRP A 276 3.58 -10.73 -5.49
C TRP A 276 3.57 -11.99 -4.62
N THR A 277 3.35 -13.16 -5.24
CA THR A 277 3.42 -14.46 -4.54
C THR A 277 4.81 -14.71 -3.95
N LEU A 278 5.88 -14.38 -4.68
CA LEU A 278 7.25 -14.48 -4.19
C LEU A 278 7.47 -13.55 -2.98
N TYR A 279 7.00 -12.30 -3.05
CA TYR A 279 7.09 -11.34 -1.95
C TYR A 279 6.34 -11.83 -0.71
N LYS A 280 5.12 -12.29 -0.85
CA LYS A 280 4.35 -12.85 0.29
C LYS A 280 5.08 -14.00 0.99
N GLN A 281 5.81 -14.81 0.24
CA GLN A 281 6.49 -15.99 0.79
C GLN A 281 7.86 -15.70 1.40
N TYR A 282 8.59 -14.68 0.94
CA TYR A 282 10.00 -14.46 1.28
C TYR A 282 10.37 -13.00 1.59
N GLY A 283 9.50 -12.05 1.31
CA GLY A 283 9.73 -10.63 1.52
C GLY A 283 8.81 -10.01 2.59
N MET A 284 7.66 -10.64 2.86
CA MET A 284 6.70 -10.18 3.87
C MET A 284 7.00 -10.85 5.22
N THR A 285 6.85 -10.09 6.31
CA THR A 285 6.96 -10.59 7.69
C THR A 285 5.64 -11.18 8.16
N GLU A 286 5.67 -11.90 9.30
CA GLU A 286 4.48 -12.55 9.86
C GLU A 286 3.43 -11.58 10.41
N ASN A 287 3.77 -10.31 10.57
CA ASN A 287 2.87 -9.23 10.94
C ASN A 287 2.56 -8.27 9.77
N PHE A 288 2.71 -8.74 8.52
CA PHE A 288 2.39 -8.00 7.30
C PHE A 288 3.20 -6.71 7.07
N GLU A 289 4.37 -6.63 7.63
CA GLU A 289 5.43 -5.70 7.27
C GLU A 289 6.36 -6.35 6.22
N ASN A 290 7.61 -5.91 6.11
CA ASN A 290 8.57 -6.46 5.15
C ASN A 290 9.93 -6.75 5.78
N TYR A 291 10.67 -7.69 5.20
CA TYR A 291 12.13 -7.70 5.28
C TYR A 291 12.67 -6.69 4.25
N ASN A 292 13.71 -5.96 4.60
CA ASN A 292 14.19 -4.90 3.70
C ASN A 292 14.78 -5.44 2.39
N TRP A 293 15.41 -6.62 2.42
CA TRP A 293 15.87 -7.35 1.24
C TRP A 293 15.35 -8.79 1.27
N PHE A 294 15.13 -9.39 0.13
CA PHE A 294 14.80 -10.80 0.03
C PHE A 294 15.89 -11.67 0.69
N GLU A 295 15.47 -12.65 1.50
CA GLU A 295 16.34 -13.57 2.26
C GLU A 295 17.29 -12.92 3.30
N ARG A 296 17.24 -11.60 3.48
CA ARG A 296 17.99 -10.87 4.50
C ARG A 296 17.15 -10.66 5.74
N TYR A 297 16.94 -11.75 6.46
CA TYR A 297 16.08 -11.80 7.66
C TYR A 297 16.67 -11.09 8.88
N ASP A 298 17.94 -10.70 8.82
CA ASP A 298 18.70 -9.94 9.81
C ASP A 298 18.48 -8.41 9.72
N THR A 299 17.64 -7.96 8.80
CA THR A 299 17.43 -6.53 8.55
C THR A 299 16.20 -6.00 9.32
N TRP A 300 15.83 -4.75 9.09
CA TRP A 300 14.66 -4.09 9.65
C TRP A 300 13.52 -3.99 8.63
N THR A 301 12.34 -3.58 9.09
CA THR A 301 11.21 -3.28 8.20
C THR A 301 11.33 -1.88 7.64
N GLU A 302 10.76 -1.64 6.48
CA GLU A 302 10.75 -0.32 5.84
C GLU A 302 9.30 0.07 5.47
N PRO A 303 8.69 1.07 6.14
CA PRO A 303 7.35 1.55 5.81
C PRO A 303 7.13 1.86 4.33
N CYS A 304 8.17 2.26 3.60
CA CYS A 304 8.08 2.46 2.15
C CYS A 304 7.63 1.20 1.40
N ALA A 305 8.20 0.04 1.76
CA ALA A 305 7.83 -1.25 1.18
C ALA A 305 6.43 -1.70 1.63
N ILE A 306 6.08 -1.42 2.90
CA ILE A 306 4.75 -1.74 3.45
C ILE A 306 3.66 -0.96 2.68
N VAL A 307 3.89 0.33 2.43
CA VAL A 307 2.98 1.15 1.62
C VAL A 307 2.86 0.61 0.20
N ASP A 308 3.98 0.29 -0.45
CA ASP A 308 3.93 -0.25 -1.81
C ASP A 308 3.24 -1.62 -1.85
N SER A 309 3.42 -2.49 -0.85
CA SER A 309 2.71 -3.77 -0.79
C SER A 309 1.19 -3.59 -0.68
N TYR A 310 0.73 -2.66 0.16
CA TYR A 310 -0.68 -2.28 0.24
C TYR A 310 -1.23 -1.83 -1.12
N LEU A 311 -0.48 -0.94 -1.80
CA LEU A 311 -0.90 -0.38 -3.09
C LEU A 311 -0.90 -1.43 -4.20
N VAL A 312 0.11 -2.31 -4.24
CA VAL A 312 0.15 -3.45 -5.20
C VAL A 312 -1.06 -4.35 -4.99
N ALA A 313 -1.39 -4.69 -3.75
CA ALA A 313 -2.54 -5.54 -3.44
C ALA A 313 -3.86 -4.92 -3.95
N VAL A 314 -4.14 -3.66 -3.62
CA VAL A 314 -5.36 -2.98 -4.11
C VAL A 314 -5.37 -2.89 -5.64
N GLN A 315 -4.24 -2.54 -6.27
CA GLN A 315 -4.14 -2.43 -7.72
C GLN A 315 -4.29 -3.78 -8.43
N LEU A 316 -3.79 -4.89 -7.85
CA LEU A 316 -4.04 -6.23 -8.36
C LEU A 316 -5.54 -6.57 -8.31
N TRP A 317 -6.22 -6.29 -7.20
CA TRP A 317 -7.68 -6.46 -7.15
C TRP A 317 -8.39 -5.63 -8.22
N MET A 318 -7.99 -4.39 -8.44
CA MET A 318 -8.58 -3.57 -9.51
C MET A 318 -8.46 -4.21 -10.89
N LYS A 319 -7.40 -4.98 -11.16
CA LYS A 319 -7.14 -5.63 -12.45
C LYS A 319 -7.74 -7.02 -12.56
N THR A 320 -7.72 -7.82 -11.48
CA THR A 320 -8.07 -9.24 -11.50
C THR A 320 -9.45 -9.54 -10.93
N ARG A 321 -9.95 -8.69 -10.01
CA ARG A 321 -11.15 -8.92 -9.19
C ARG A 321 -11.01 -10.08 -8.19
N ASP A 322 -9.81 -10.60 -7.98
CA ASP A 322 -9.60 -11.60 -6.94
C ASP A 322 -9.68 -10.95 -5.55
N PRO A 323 -10.67 -11.31 -4.71
CA PRO A 323 -10.89 -10.70 -3.40
C PRO A 323 -9.75 -10.96 -2.41
N GLN A 324 -8.90 -11.97 -2.67
CA GLN A 324 -7.75 -12.26 -1.80
C GLN A 324 -6.81 -11.06 -1.71
N TYR A 325 -6.66 -10.28 -2.78
CA TYR A 325 -5.82 -9.08 -2.76
C TYR A 325 -6.38 -7.97 -1.85
N LEU A 326 -7.71 -7.85 -1.70
CA LEU A 326 -8.28 -6.92 -0.71
C LEU A 326 -8.06 -7.42 0.71
N SER A 327 -8.17 -8.73 0.95
CA SER A 327 -7.85 -9.33 2.24
C SER A 327 -6.38 -9.11 2.62
N ASP A 328 -5.45 -9.26 1.66
CA ASP A 328 -4.04 -8.92 1.84
C ASP A 328 -3.86 -7.44 2.16
N ALA A 329 -4.50 -6.55 1.38
CA ALA A 329 -4.40 -5.10 1.57
C ALA A 329 -4.89 -4.67 2.97
N GLU A 330 -6.00 -5.21 3.44
CA GLU A 330 -6.53 -4.87 4.77
C GLU A 330 -5.60 -5.33 5.90
N ARG A 331 -5.06 -6.56 5.80
CA ARG A 331 -4.08 -7.06 6.77
C ARG A 331 -2.80 -6.22 6.77
N ILE A 332 -2.30 -5.82 5.60
CA ILE A 332 -1.14 -4.93 5.48
C ILE A 332 -1.44 -3.56 6.09
N TYR A 333 -2.62 -2.98 5.81
CA TYR A 333 -2.99 -1.69 6.40
C TYR A 333 -3.03 -1.75 7.93
N LEU A 334 -3.75 -2.73 8.49
CA LEU A 334 -3.98 -2.82 9.94
C LEU A 334 -2.72 -3.24 10.71
N ASN A 335 -1.94 -4.19 10.20
CA ASN A 335 -0.80 -4.74 10.95
C ASN A 335 0.56 -4.17 10.52
N GLY A 336 0.64 -3.51 9.39
CA GLY A 336 1.86 -2.88 8.86
C GLY A 336 1.77 -1.36 8.89
N ILE A 337 0.97 -0.73 8.01
CA ILE A 337 0.91 0.76 7.91
C ILE A 337 0.50 1.37 9.25
N ALA A 338 -0.59 0.90 9.84
CA ALA A 338 -1.11 1.45 11.08
C ALA A 338 -0.17 1.24 12.27
N CYS A 339 0.56 0.11 12.31
CA CYS A 339 1.51 -0.18 13.38
C CYS A 339 2.81 0.62 13.28
N THR A 340 3.25 0.95 12.08
CA THR A 340 4.50 1.70 11.86
C THR A 340 4.35 3.22 11.99
N GLN A 341 3.11 3.75 11.98
CA GLN A 341 2.88 5.16 12.28
C GLN A 341 3.08 5.44 13.77
N ARG A 342 3.86 6.47 14.09
CA ARG A 342 4.16 6.89 15.46
C ARG A 342 3.20 7.99 15.94
N ALA A 343 3.16 8.22 17.26
CA ALA A 343 2.25 9.18 17.88
C ALA A 343 2.44 10.62 17.38
N ASN A 344 3.64 10.98 16.91
CA ASN A 344 3.91 12.27 16.29
C ASN A 344 3.43 12.39 14.83
N GLY A 345 2.81 11.36 14.29
CA GLY A 345 2.37 11.29 12.89
C GLY A 345 3.41 10.82 11.89
N GLY A 346 4.69 10.72 12.28
CA GLY A 346 5.76 10.15 11.47
C GLY A 346 5.70 8.63 11.38
N PHE A 347 6.58 8.03 10.58
CA PHE A 347 6.68 6.58 10.41
C PHE A 347 8.07 6.08 10.76
N GLY A 348 8.14 4.99 11.53
CA GLY A 348 9.36 4.37 11.98
C GLY A 348 9.54 2.95 11.47
N CYS A 349 10.75 2.41 11.62
CA CYS A 349 11.09 1.05 11.25
C CYS A 349 10.99 0.11 12.46
N ASP A 350 10.60 -1.12 12.23
CA ASP A 350 10.51 -2.14 13.25
C ASP A 350 11.54 -3.25 13.02
N LYS A 351 11.80 -4.07 14.03
CA LYS A 351 12.51 -5.33 13.85
C LYS A 351 11.52 -6.34 13.30
N PRO A 352 11.87 -7.09 12.25
CA PRO A 352 10.95 -7.97 11.57
C PRO A 352 10.49 -9.12 12.48
N VAL A 353 9.27 -9.57 12.29
CA VAL A 353 8.74 -10.78 12.91
C VAL A 353 8.74 -11.91 11.88
N GLY A 354 9.46 -12.98 12.16
CA GLY A 354 9.56 -14.10 11.22
C GLY A 354 10.79 -14.96 11.44
N VAL A 355 11.58 -15.17 10.38
CA VAL A 355 12.78 -16.01 10.44
C VAL A 355 13.80 -15.43 11.44
N GLY A 356 14.03 -16.14 12.53
CA GLY A 356 14.98 -15.75 13.58
C GLY A 356 14.46 -14.74 14.61
N PHE A 357 13.27 -14.17 14.44
CA PHE A 357 12.71 -13.17 15.33
C PHE A 357 11.23 -13.45 15.63
N ASP A 358 10.92 -13.76 16.87
CA ASP A 358 9.56 -14.15 17.28
C ASP A 358 8.70 -12.96 17.77
N ALA A 359 9.29 -11.75 17.88
CA ALA A 359 8.62 -10.60 18.46
C ALA A 359 8.80 -9.31 17.66
N LEU A 360 7.72 -8.52 17.59
CA LEU A 360 7.74 -7.15 17.12
C LEU A 360 8.41 -6.25 18.16
N SER A 361 9.33 -5.42 17.73
CA SER A 361 9.94 -4.35 18.53
C SER A 361 10.42 -3.22 17.62
N ILE A 362 10.63 -2.02 18.19
CA ILE A 362 11.05 -0.86 17.43
C ILE A 362 12.54 -0.96 17.07
N HIS A 363 12.87 -0.72 15.79
CA HIS A 363 14.23 -0.52 15.30
C HIS A 363 14.60 0.96 15.27
N ALA A 364 13.74 1.80 14.68
CA ALA A 364 13.87 3.24 14.63
C ALA A 364 12.53 3.92 14.94
N ASP A 365 12.54 4.90 15.83
CA ASP A 365 11.32 5.61 16.22
C ASP A 365 10.70 6.36 15.05
N GLU A 366 11.51 6.99 14.22
CA GLU A 366 11.06 7.67 13.01
C GLU A 366 12.18 7.69 11.95
N ALA A 367 11.82 7.48 10.71
CA ALA A 367 12.66 7.69 9.54
C ALA A 367 12.12 8.90 8.74
N HIS A 368 12.36 10.10 9.27
CA HIS A 368 11.84 11.36 8.72
C HIS A 368 12.42 11.70 7.33
N TRP A 369 13.55 11.09 6.96
CA TRP A 369 14.21 11.30 5.67
C TRP A 369 13.60 10.47 4.52
N CYS A 370 12.74 9.47 4.80
CA CYS A 370 12.08 8.67 3.78
C CYS A 370 10.69 8.17 4.21
N CYS A 371 10.57 7.38 5.29
CA CYS A 371 9.37 6.62 5.63
C CYS A 371 8.20 7.49 6.06
N THR A 372 8.43 8.61 6.75
CA THR A 372 7.36 9.54 7.15
C THR A 372 6.60 10.09 5.95
N MET A 373 7.31 10.49 4.90
CA MET A 373 6.72 10.97 3.65
C MET A 373 5.97 9.84 2.90
N ARG A 374 6.53 8.63 2.92
CA ARG A 374 5.87 7.48 2.30
C ARG A 374 4.61 7.06 3.05
N GLY A 375 4.61 7.22 4.38
CA GLY A 375 3.41 7.06 5.19
C GLY A 375 2.28 7.97 4.73
N GLY A 376 2.57 9.24 4.42
CA GLY A 376 1.61 10.19 3.83
C GLY A 376 1.04 9.68 2.52
N GLU A 377 1.88 9.16 1.60
CA GLU A 377 1.35 8.51 0.39
C GLU A 377 0.44 7.33 0.74
N GLY A 378 0.85 6.46 1.66
CA GLY A 378 0.06 5.28 2.05
C GLY A 378 -1.31 5.64 2.63
N LEU A 379 -1.35 6.61 3.52
CA LEU A 379 -2.59 7.11 4.13
C LEU A 379 -3.47 7.85 3.13
N GLY A 380 -2.89 8.71 2.30
CA GLY A 380 -3.61 9.42 1.24
C GLY A 380 -4.24 8.44 0.24
N ARG A 381 -3.51 7.41 -0.19
CA ARG A 381 -4.07 6.36 -1.05
C ARG A 381 -5.10 5.49 -0.33
N ALA A 382 -4.96 5.24 0.97
CA ALA A 382 -5.99 4.55 1.74
C ALA A 382 -7.30 5.35 1.79
N ALA A 383 -7.22 6.68 1.80
CA ALA A 383 -8.37 7.56 1.66
C ALA A 383 -9.00 7.45 0.27
N GLU A 384 -8.20 7.56 -0.79
CA GLU A 384 -8.67 7.41 -2.18
C GLU A 384 -9.35 6.06 -2.44
N TYR A 385 -8.82 5.00 -1.82
CA TYR A 385 -9.31 3.62 -1.98
C TYR A 385 -10.44 3.23 -1.01
N SER A 386 -11.01 4.20 -0.29
CA SER A 386 -12.16 3.93 0.58
C SER A 386 -13.38 3.44 -0.19
N TYR A 387 -13.56 3.90 -1.42
CA TYR A 387 -14.64 3.48 -2.32
C TYR A 387 -14.18 3.36 -3.76
N PHE A 388 -14.82 2.44 -4.48
CA PHE A 388 -14.65 2.32 -5.94
C PHE A 388 -15.99 2.36 -6.64
N VAL A 389 -15.97 2.78 -7.90
CA VAL A 389 -17.18 2.95 -8.72
C VAL A 389 -17.00 2.25 -10.07
N ALA A 390 -18.04 1.55 -10.51
CA ALA A 390 -18.15 1.03 -11.85
C ALA A 390 -19.62 1.11 -12.30
N ALA A 391 -19.92 1.94 -13.28
CA ALA A 391 -21.30 2.28 -13.70
C ALA A 391 -22.15 2.73 -12.50
N ASP A 392 -23.25 2.03 -12.21
CA ASP A 392 -24.18 2.28 -11.11
C ASP A 392 -23.84 1.52 -9.81
N THR A 393 -22.65 0.93 -9.74
CA THR A 393 -22.20 0.13 -8.59
C THR A 393 -21.14 0.87 -7.80
N VAL A 394 -21.40 1.03 -6.51
CA VAL A 394 -20.47 1.51 -5.49
C VAL A 394 -19.91 0.31 -4.72
N PHE A 395 -18.61 0.11 -4.76
CA PHE A 395 -17.92 -0.92 -4.00
C PHE A 395 -17.36 -0.32 -2.70
N VAL A 396 -17.61 -1.00 -1.60
CA VAL A 396 -17.06 -0.72 -0.27
C VAL A 396 -16.03 -1.81 0.06
N PRO A 397 -14.74 -1.63 -0.30
CA PRO A 397 -13.72 -2.66 -0.10
C PRO A 397 -13.29 -2.79 1.36
N PHE A 398 -13.34 -1.69 2.13
CA PHE A 398 -12.89 -1.58 3.50
C PHE A 398 -13.91 -0.88 4.37
N TYR A 399 -14.11 -1.37 5.60
CA TYR A 399 -15.03 -0.76 6.54
C TYR A 399 -14.30 0.25 7.42
N ARG A 400 -14.68 1.54 7.29
CA ARG A 400 -14.08 2.67 8.02
C ARG A 400 -15.11 3.77 8.20
N GLU A 401 -14.99 4.51 9.29
CA GLU A 401 -15.81 5.72 9.49
C GLU A 401 -15.51 6.74 8.39
N ASN A 402 -16.44 6.97 7.46
CA ASN A 402 -16.31 7.94 6.37
C ASN A 402 -17.62 8.16 5.62
N GLY A 403 -17.64 9.13 4.71
CA GLY A 403 -18.78 9.40 3.83
C GLY A 403 -18.36 9.43 2.36
N LEU A 404 -19.31 9.13 1.48
CA LEU A 404 -19.18 9.18 0.03
C LEU A 404 -20.22 10.10 -0.57
N ARG A 405 -19.83 10.97 -1.53
CA ARG A 405 -20.76 11.76 -2.34
C ARG A 405 -20.31 11.73 -3.81
N LEU A 406 -21.19 11.23 -4.67
CA LEU A 406 -20.96 11.09 -6.12
C LEU A 406 -21.96 11.97 -6.87
N GLU A 407 -21.53 13.15 -7.28
CA GLU A 407 -22.39 14.11 -8.02
C GLU A 407 -22.91 13.50 -9.33
N ASP A 408 -22.07 12.79 -10.07
CA ASP A 408 -22.42 12.17 -11.36
C ASP A 408 -23.56 11.14 -11.22
N LEU A 409 -23.58 10.39 -10.13
CA LEU A 409 -24.61 9.41 -9.82
C LEU A 409 -25.76 9.99 -8.97
N ARG A 410 -25.63 11.21 -8.48
CA ARG A 410 -26.53 11.80 -7.45
C ARG A 410 -26.72 10.83 -6.29
N PHE A 411 -25.63 10.26 -5.79
CA PHE A 411 -25.63 9.27 -4.74
C PHE A 411 -24.69 9.71 -3.60
N ALA A 412 -25.20 9.67 -2.37
CA ALA A 412 -24.40 9.94 -1.18
C ALA A 412 -24.80 8.99 -0.05
N MET A 413 -23.79 8.55 0.70
CA MET A 413 -23.97 7.71 1.89
C MET A 413 -22.91 7.99 2.95
N GLU A 414 -23.28 7.77 4.21
CA GLU A 414 -22.39 7.77 5.37
C GLU A 414 -22.17 6.35 5.85
N GLN A 415 -20.95 6.01 6.23
CA GLN A 415 -20.57 4.74 6.82
C GLN A 415 -20.15 4.96 8.27
N HIS A 416 -20.78 4.22 9.20
CA HIS A 416 -20.49 4.25 10.62
C HIS A 416 -20.08 2.88 11.13
N THR A 417 -18.95 2.79 11.83
CA THR A 417 -18.44 1.50 12.32
C THR A 417 -17.29 1.66 13.31
N ASP A 418 -17.21 0.72 14.26
CA ASP A 418 -16.03 0.49 15.11
C ASP A 418 -15.17 -0.68 14.60
N TYR A 419 -15.28 -1.01 13.30
CA TYR A 419 -14.49 -2.07 12.68
C TYR A 419 -12.98 -1.78 12.83
N PRO A 420 -12.13 -2.78 13.17
CA PRO A 420 -12.43 -4.21 13.30
C PRO A 420 -12.81 -4.66 14.71
N PHE A 421 -13.05 -3.76 15.66
CA PHE A 421 -13.32 -4.09 17.07
C PHE A 421 -14.80 -4.25 17.39
N GLY A 422 -15.68 -3.62 16.62
CA GLY A 422 -17.12 -3.74 16.70
C GLY A 422 -17.66 -5.06 16.14
N SER A 423 -18.96 -5.11 15.94
CA SER A 423 -19.68 -6.23 15.31
C SER A 423 -20.69 -5.76 14.26
N GLN A 424 -20.66 -4.49 13.90
CA GLN A 424 -21.64 -3.90 12.98
C GLN A 424 -21.02 -2.82 12.12
N VAL A 425 -21.49 -2.75 10.86
CA VAL A 425 -21.26 -1.63 9.95
C VAL A 425 -22.63 -1.13 9.52
N GLU A 426 -22.84 0.17 9.62
CA GLU A 426 -24.07 0.82 9.20
C GLU A 426 -23.78 1.82 8.08
N PHE A 427 -24.63 1.80 7.06
CA PHE A 427 -24.63 2.81 5.99
C PHE A 427 -25.97 3.54 6.02
N THR A 428 -25.93 4.86 6.03
CA THR A 428 -27.10 5.72 5.87
C THR A 428 -27.05 6.38 4.50
N ILE A 429 -28.08 6.18 3.69
CA ILE A 429 -28.19 6.82 2.36
C ILE A 429 -28.66 8.25 2.56
N GLU A 430 -27.89 9.23 2.08
CA GLU A 430 -28.26 10.65 2.17
C GLU A 430 -28.88 11.20 0.89
N GLU A 431 -28.46 10.68 -0.26
CA GLU A 431 -28.96 11.04 -1.57
C GLU A 431 -28.98 9.83 -2.49
N SER A 432 -30.02 9.68 -3.32
CA SER A 432 -30.10 8.60 -4.32
C SER A 432 -30.86 9.06 -5.57
N PRO A 433 -30.44 8.58 -6.77
CA PRO A 433 -31.18 8.83 -8.00
C PRO A 433 -32.49 8.05 -8.05
N ASP A 434 -33.38 8.41 -9.00
CA ASP A 434 -34.62 7.68 -9.28
C ASP A 434 -34.40 6.27 -9.89
N THR A 435 -33.16 5.95 -10.28
CA THR A 435 -32.75 4.64 -10.82
C THR A 435 -32.14 3.76 -9.74
N PRO A 436 -32.16 2.44 -9.87
CA PRO A 436 -31.47 1.56 -8.93
C PRO A 436 -29.97 1.84 -8.88
N VAL A 437 -29.40 1.79 -7.67
CA VAL A 437 -27.96 1.81 -7.40
C VAL A 437 -27.60 0.48 -6.71
N THR A 438 -26.42 -0.03 -6.99
CA THR A 438 -25.87 -1.20 -6.31
C THR A 438 -24.82 -0.75 -5.29
N VAL A 439 -25.00 -1.13 -4.03
CA VAL A 439 -23.96 -1.03 -2.99
C VAL A 439 -23.40 -2.41 -2.77
N ALA A 440 -22.11 -2.61 -3.11
CA ALA A 440 -21.40 -3.87 -2.99
C ALA A 440 -20.48 -3.82 -1.75
N LEU A 441 -20.80 -4.61 -0.75
CA LEU A 441 -20.13 -4.67 0.55
C LEU A 441 -19.10 -5.80 0.55
N SER A 442 -17.88 -5.54 0.95
CA SER A 442 -16.80 -6.53 1.06
C SER A 442 -17.17 -7.66 2.04
N ALA A 443 -16.90 -8.90 1.65
CA ALA A 443 -17.07 -10.08 2.49
C ALA A 443 -15.82 -10.97 2.38
N PRO A 444 -14.69 -10.55 2.98
CA PRO A 444 -13.46 -11.34 2.98
C PRO A 444 -13.68 -12.66 3.73
N ASP A 445 -12.82 -13.63 3.46
CA ASP A 445 -12.91 -15.01 3.97
C ASP A 445 -12.86 -15.13 5.50
N TYR A 446 -12.22 -14.19 6.17
CA TYR A 446 -12.12 -14.13 7.64
C TYR A 446 -13.33 -13.44 8.31
N LEU A 447 -14.28 -12.88 7.54
CA LEU A 447 -15.45 -12.17 8.06
C LEU A 447 -16.69 -13.07 7.96
N HIS A 448 -17.27 -13.41 9.10
CA HIS A 448 -18.54 -14.13 9.16
C HIS A 448 -19.71 -13.14 9.12
N VAL A 449 -20.50 -13.23 8.06
CA VAL A 449 -21.72 -12.42 7.92
C VAL A 449 -22.83 -13.03 8.75
N GLU A 450 -23.21 -12.36 9.83
CA GLU A 450 -24.30 -12.78 10.71
C GLU A 450 -25.67 -12.36 10.15
N ASN A 451 -25.77 -11.10 9.72
CA ASN A 451 -26.99 -10.54 9.14
C ASN A 451 -26.66 -9.41 8.17
N LEU A 452 -27.47 -9.32 7.10
CA LEU A 452 -27.55 -8.10 6.27
C LEU A 452 -29.00 -7.65 6.23
N ARG A 453 -29.26 -6.39 6.58
CA ARG A 453 -30.59 -5.80 6.64
C ARG A 453 -30.63 -4.49 5.87
N VAL A 454 -31.79 -4.20 5.27
CA VAL A 454 -32.12 -2.87 4.75
C VAL A 454 -33.38 -2.39 5.42
N ASN A 455 -33.32 -1.24 6.09
CA ASN A 455 -34.44 -0.68 6.88
C ASN A 455 -35.01 -1.67 7.92
N GLY A 456 -34.13 -2.47 8.52
CA GLY A 456 -34.48 -3.50 9.50
C GLY A 456 -34.94 -4.84 8.89
N GLU A 457 -35.24 -4.90 7.59
CA GLU A 457 -35.69 -6.11 6.93
C GLU A 457 -34.47 -6.92 6.42
N PRO A 458 -34.41 -8.24 6.68
CA PRO A 458 -33.31 -9.09 6.22
C PRO A 458 -33.23 -9.14 4.69
N VAL A 459 -32.00 -9.05 4.17
CA VAL A 459 -31.70 -9.18 2.74
C VAL A 459 -30.79 -10.39 2.56
N SER A 460 -31.23 -11.34 1.72
CA SER A 460 -30.40 -12.48 1.34
C SER A 460 -29.67 -12.15 0.03
N THR A 461 -28.36 -12.15 0.09
CA THR A 461 -27.51 -11.98 -1.10
C THR A 461 -26.36 -12.98 -1.05
N ALA A 462 -25.98 -13.50 -2.20
CA ALA A 462 -24.82 -14.37 -2.30
C ALA A 462 -23.54 -13.55 -2.39
N VAL A 463 -22.48 -14.02 -1.75
CA VAL A 463 -21.14 -13.46 -1.96
C VAL A 463 -20.66 -13.85 -3.37
N ARG A 464 -20.28 -12.86 -4.16
CA ARG A 464 -19.68 -13.04 -5.50
C ARG A 464 -18.46 -12.15 -5.62
N ASP A 465 -17.35 -12.71 -6.05
CA ASP A 465 -16.07 -12.00 -6.18
C ASP A 465 -15.68 -11.22 -4.91
N GLY A 466 -16.02 -11.81 -3.73
CA GLY A 466 -15.74 -11.23 -2.42
C GLY A 466 -16.71 -10.13 -1.96
N PHE A 467 -17.85 -9.92 -2.66
CA PHE A 467 -18.81 -8.88 -2.31
C PHE A 467 -20.25 -9.41 -2.19
N MET A 468 -21.00 -8.78 -1.29
CA MET A 468 -22.45 -8.87 -1.18
C MET A 468 -23.07 -7.63 -1.81
N ALA A 469 -23.94 -7.79 -2.79
CA ALA A 469 -24.54 -6.68 -3.52
C ALA A 469 -25.98 -6.43 -3.09
N VAL A 470 -26.29 -5.19 -2.74
CA VAL A 470 -27.66 -4.69 -2.47
C VAL A 470 -28.03 -3.74 -3.59
N THR A 471 -28.92 -4.18 -4.48
CA THR A 471 -29.38 -3.39 -5.64
C THR A 471 -30.83 -2.97 -5.44
N ARG A 472 -31.08 -1.67 -5.38
CA ARG A 472 -32.45 -1.14 -5.29
C ARG A 472 -32.50 0.36 -5.61
N ARG A 473 -33.71 0.90 -5.74
CA ARG A 473 -33.92 2.34 -5.60
C ARG A 473 -33.88 2.64 -4.11
N PHE A 474 -32.90 3.41 -3.71
CA PHE A 474 -32.81 3.90 -2.34
C PHE A 474 -33.57 5.22 -2.21
N GLU A 475 -33.97 5.50 -0.98
CA GLU A 475 -34.52 6.80 -0.57
C GLU A 475 -33.60 7.42 0.49
N PRO A 476 -33.47 8.75 0.55
CA PRO A 476 -32.77 9.41 1.65
C PRO A 476 -33.29 8.94 3.02
N GLY A 477 -32.39 8.50 3.89
CA GLY A 477 -32.71 7.90 5.19
C GLY A 477 -32.78 6.37 5.18
N ASP A 478 -32.68 5.70 4.02
CA ASP A 478 -32.51 4.24 3.97
C ASP A 478 -31.22 3.83 4.68
N ARG A 479 -31.29 2.71 5.42
CA ARG A 479 -30.16 2.18 6.19
C ARG A 479 -29.84 0.76 5.75
N ILE A 480 -28.56 0.52 5.44
CA ILE A 480 -28.00 -0.82 5.23
C ILE A 480 -27.20 -1.16 6.48
N VAL A 481 -27.46 -2.29 7.08
CA VAL A 481 -26.77 -2.73 8.30
C VAL A 481 -26.21 -4.14 8.08
N LEU A 482 -24.91 -4.27 8.25
CA LEU A 482 -24.16 -5.52 8.23
C LEU A 482 -23.73 -5.87 9.66
N ASP A 483 -24.25 -6.98 10.21
CA ASP A 483 -23.74 -7.57 11.43
C ASP A 483 -22.72 -8.65 11.06
N TYR A 484 -21.59 -8.65 11.74
CA TYR A 484 -20.47 -9.57 11.45
C TYR A 484 -19.76 -10.05 12.72
N SER A 485 -19.00 -11.14 12.58
CA SER A 485 -18.10 -11.65 13.60
C SER A 485 -16.78 -12.12 12.98
N PHE A 486 -15.78 -12.36 13.83
CA PHE A 486 -14.50 -12.97 13.47
C PHE A 486 -14.18 -14.13 14.39
N ASP A 487 -13.48 -15.13 13.87
CA ASP A 487 -12.82 -16.14 14.68
C ASP A 487 -11.49 -15.62 15.23
N ALA A 488 -11.16 -16.06 16.44
CA ALA A 488 -9.82 -15.95 17.01
C ALA A 488 -9.15 -17.31 16.92
N GLU A 489 -8.05 -17.42 16.18
CA GLU A 489 -7.46 -18.71 15.87
C GLU A 489 -5.92 -18.69 15.82
N TRP A 490 -5.32 -19.86 15.92
CA TRP A 490 -3.91 -20.08 15.71
C TRP A 490 -3.65 -20.54 14.28
N VAL A 491 -2.82 -19.78 13.55
CA VAL A 491 -2.45 -20.10 12.17
C VAL A 491 -0.95 -20.38 12.06
N GLY A 492 -0.56 -21.12 11.02
CA GLY A 492 0.85 -21.34 10.71
C GLY A 492 1.52 -20.07 10.13
N PRO A 493 2.84 -20.05 10.03
CA PRO A 493 3.57 -18.96 9.41
C PRO A 493 3.35 -18.93 7.90
N ASP A 494 3.38 -17.72 7.31
CA ASP A 494 3.29 -17.51 5.85
C ASP A 494 4.65 -17.68 5.17
N ASN A 495 5.74 -17.26 5.83
CA ASN A 495 7.09 -17.36 5.30
C ASN A 495 7.57 -18.81 5.33
N ARG A 496 7.93 -19.33 4.15
CA ARG A 496 8.35 -20.73 3.98
C ARG A 496 9.70 -21.06 4.61
N ASP A 497 10.57 -20.07 4.79
CA ASP A 497 11.91 -20.28 5.34
C ASP A 497 11.90 -20.39 6.88
N ILE A 498 10.77 -20.13 7.54
CA ILE A 498 10.60 -20.45 8.95
C ILE A 498 10.73 -21.97 9.16
N GLY A 499 10.18 -22.78 8.25
CA GLY A 499 10.43 -24.22 8.14
C GLY A 499 9.97 -25.08 9.33
N ASP A 500 9.55 -24.46 10.44
CA ASP A 500 9.16 -25.13 11.66
C ASP A 500 7.62 -25.24 11.74
N SER A 501 7.12 -26.44 11.56
CA SER A 501 5.67 -26.73 11.62
C SER A 501 5.05 -26.54 13.02
N ALA A 502 5.88 -26.38 14.06
CA ALA A 502 5.43 -26.13 15.42
C ALA A 502 5.20 -24.63 15.72
N VAL A 503 5.67 -23.73 14.85
CA VAL A 503 5.46 -22.28 15.00
C VAL A 503 4.02 -21.90 14.65
N ARG A 504 3.42 -21.05 15.47
CA ARG A 504 2.07 -20.49 15.26
C ARG A 504 2.06 -19.00 15.56
N LYS A 505 1.13 -18.29 14.92
CA LYS A 505 0.71 -16.92 15.29
C LYS A 505 -0.79 -16.92 15.57
N ALA A 506 -1.22 -16.07 16.49
CA ALA A 506 -2.63 -15.87 16.78
C ALA A 506 -3.18 -14.74 15.93
N VAL A 507 -4.39 -14.92 15.38
CA VAL A 507 -5.09 -13.91 14.59
C VAL A 507 -6.54 -13.75 15.08
N TYR A 508 -7.13 -12.59 14.85
CA TYR A 508 -8.55 -12.30 15.02
C TYR A 508 -9.06 -11.55 13.78
N GLY A 509 -9.73 -12.29 12.90
CA GLY A 509 -10.07 -11.77 11.59
C GLY A 509 -8.84 -11.23 10.84
N PRO A 510 -8.78 -9.92 10.50
CA PRO A 510 -7.62 -9.34 9.82
C PRO A 510 -6.45 -9.00 10.76
N LEU A 511 -6.63 -9.07 12.09
CA LEU A 511 -5.66 -8.61 13.07
C LEU A 511 -4.70 -9.70 13.50
N VAL A 512 -3.41 -9.39 13.57
CA VAL A 512 -2.40 -10.20 14.24
C VAL A 512 -2.36 -9.85 15.73
N LEU A 513 -2.30 -10.88 16.57
CA LEU A 513 -2.27 -10.74 18.02
C LEU A 513 -0.86 -11.02 18.54
N GLY A 514 -0.44 -10.27 19.57
CA GLY A 514 0.84 -10.45 20.24
C GLY A 514 0.72 -10.37 21.76
N ALA A 515 1.63 -11.05 22.46
CA ALA A 515 1.73 -10.98 23.91
C ALA A 515 2.59 -9.80 24.37
N PRO A 516 2.31 -9.21 25.56
CA PRO A 516 3.20 -8.22 26.17
C PRO A 516 4.62 -8.77 26.39
N ALA A 517 5.62 -7.89 26.36
CA ALA A 517 7.03 -8.23 26.59
C ALA A 517 7.25 -8.99 27.92
N GLY A 518 8.21 -9.90 27.91
CA GLY A 518 8.63 -10.66 29.09
C GLY A 518 7.76 -11.86 29.44
N LYS A 519 6.71 -12.15 28.66
CA LYS A 519 5.93 -13.36 28.76
C LYS A 519 6.31 -14.34 27.67
N THR A 520 7.06 -15.35 28.01
CA THR A 520 7.18 -16.53 27.14
C THR A 520 5.83 -17.24 27.19
N ILE A 521 5.15 -17.31 26.09
CA ILE A 521 3.93 -18.10 25.97
C ILE A 521 4.35 -19.56 25.88
N GLY A 522 4.48 -20.22 27.05
CA GLY A 522 4.71 -21.66 27.13
C GLY A 522 3.39 -22.38 26.97
N THR A 523 2.78 -22.36 25.79
CA THR A 523 1.38 -22.75 25.64
C THR A 523 1.13 -23.78 24.59
N ASP A 524 0.07 -24.54 24.87
CA ASP A 524 -0.65 -25.29 23.88
C ASP A 524 -1.25 -24.31 22.83
N THR A 525 -0.59 -24.19 21.67
CA THR A 525 -1.06 -23.41 20.52
C THR A 525 -2.31 -24.00 19.85
N GLU A 526 -2.96 -24.98 20.49
CA GLU A 526 -4.27 -25.51 20.10
C GLU A 526 -5.36 -25.07 21.10
N ALA A 527 -4.98 -24.39 22.20
CA ALA A 527 -5.96 -23.88 23.16
C ALA A 527 -6.81 -22.77 22.57
N PRO A 528 -8.13 -22.78 22.78
CA PRO A 528 -9.01 -21.74 22.25
C PRO A 528 -8.62 -20.34 22.73
N LEU A 529 -8.78 -19.36 21.87
CA LEU A 529 -8.62 -17.94 22.17
C LEU A 529 -9.98 -17.34 22.50
N ARG A 530 -10.15 -16.76 23.68
CA ARG A 530 -11.40 -16.14 24.12
C ARG A 530 -11.26 -14.63 24.22
N LYS A 531 -12.06 -13.91 23.44
CA LYS A 531 -12.15 -12.44 23.49
C LYS A 531 -12.65 -11.99 24.87
N THR A 532 -12.02 -10.99 25.46
CA THR A 532 -12.43 -10.38 26.72
C THR A 532 -13.59 -9.39 26.53
N GLU A 533 -14.27 -9.05 27.61
CA GLU A 533 -15.42 -8.13 27.56
C GLU A 533 -15.02 -6.71 27.10
N ASP A 534 -13.78 -6.29 27.33
CA ASP A 534 -13.25 -5.01 26.85
C ASP A 534 -13.01 -4.98 25.32
N GLY A 535 -13.17 -6.15 24.67
CA GLY A 535 -13.10 -6.28 23.22
C GLY A 535 -11.72 -6.14 22.60
N CYS A 536 -10.69 -5.80 23.38
CA CYS A 536 -9.34 -5.51 22.88
C CYS A 536 -8.29 -6.56 23.27
N ARG A 537 -8.66 -7.59 24.05
CA ARG A 537 -7.74 -8.65 24.51
C ARG A 537 -8.32 -10.04 24.31
N PHE A 538 -7.43 -11.02 24.28
CA PHE A 538 -7.76 -12.43 24.11
C PHE A 538 -7.02 -13.23 25.19
N VAL A 539 -7.75 -14.06 25.91
CA VAL A 539 -7.18 -14.98 26.90
C VAL A 539 -6.99 -16.33 26.23
N ILE A 540 -5.84 -16.95 26.44
CA ILE A 540 -5.58 -18.32 26.02
C ILE A 540 -6.23 -19.25 27.07
N GLU A 541 -7.19 -20.06 26.65
CA GLU A 541 -7.99 -20.87 27.55
C GLU A 541 -7.11 -21.84 28.36
N GLY A 542 -7.40 -21.95 29.65
CA GLY A 542 -6.59 -22.76 30.57
C GLY A 542 -5.32 -22.09 31.10
N THR A 543 -5.05 -20.85 30.71
CA THR A 543 -3.90 -20.04 31.15
C THR A 543 -4.34 -18.66 31.67
N GLN A 544 -3.37 -17.88 32.17
CA GLN A 544 -3.56 -16.45 32.47
C GLN A 544 -2.93 -15.54 31.39
N ASP A 545 -2.44 -16.13 30.32
CA ASP A 545 -1.78 -15.37 29.25
C ASP A 545 -2.79 -14.66 28.40
N THR A 546 -2.48 -13.42 28.08
CA THR A 546 -3.32 -12.53 27.25
C THR A 546 -2.57 -12.07 26.01
N LEU A 547 -3.29 -12.02 24.90
CA LEU A 547 -2.84 -11.46 23.65
C LEU A 547 -3.63 -10.17 23.36
N ALA A 548 -3.02 -9.26 22.62
CA ALA A 548 -3.68 -8.05 22.13
C ALA A 548 -3.33 -7.83 20.66
N PRO A 549 -4.18 -7.15 19.88
CA PRO A 549 -3.84 -6.75 18.53
C PRO A 549 -2.53 -5.96 18.48
N LEU A 550 -1.74 -6.17 17.45
CA LEU A 550 -0.58 -5.33 17.15
C LEU A 550 -1.03 -3.92 16.72
N TYR A 551 -2.17 -3.84 16.07
CA TYR A 551 -2.81 -2.59 15.72
C TYR A 551 -2.99 -1.67 16.93
N HIS A 552 -2.62 -0.41 16.79
CA HIS A 552 -2.76 0.62 17.82
C HIS A 552 -3.15 1.96 17.21
N LEU A 553 -3.83 2.79 17.98
CA LEU A 553 -4.27 4.13 17.60
C LEU A 553 -3.27 5.18 18.09
N LEU A 554 -2.12 5.32 17.39
CA LEU A 554 -1.13 6.37 17.66
C LEU A 554 -0.69 6.43 19.13
N ASP A 555 -0.49 5.25 19.73
CA ASP A 555 -0.14 5.10 21.15
C ASP A 555 1.28 5.64 21.40
N PRO A 556 1.47 6.63 22.32
CA PRO A 556 2.78 7.14 22.68
C PRO A 556 3.69 6.11 23.38
N ASN A 557 3.15 4.97 23.81
CA ASN A 557 3.93 3.88 24.39
C ASN A 557 4.60 2.99 23.32
N VAL A 558 4.35 3.22 22.04
CA VAL A 558 5.03 2.53 20.94
C VAL A 558 6.27 3.32 20.56
N SER A 559 7.37 3.06 21.26
CA SER A 559 8.68 3.68 20.96
C SER A 559 9.83 2.83 21.48
N SER A 560 11.04 3.08 20.97
CA SER A 560 12.28 2.47 21.49
C SER A 560 12.56 2.88 22.95
N ALA A 561 12.23 4.12 23.30
CA ALA A 561 12.42 4.67 24.66
C ALA A 561 11.51 3.98 25.69
N THR A 562 10.35 3.50 25.31
CA THR A 562 9.43 2.75 26.19
C THR A 562 9.71 1.25 26.18
N GLY A 563 10.62 0.76 25.33
CA GLY A 563 10.94 -0.66 25.19
C GLY A 563 9.75 -1.48 24.65
N PHE A 564 8.94 -0.89 23.75
CA PHE A 564 7.80 -1.59 23.16
C PHE A 564 8.22 -2.91 22.55
N ARG A 565 7.53 -3.99 22.94
CA ARG A 565 7.74 -5.34 22.45
C ARG A 565 6.46 -6.17 22.54
N ARG A 566 6.19 -6.98 21.51
CA ARG A 566 5.09 -7.97 21.48
C ARG A 566 5.60 -9.29 20.93
N GLU A 567 5.47 -10.36 21.68
CA GLU A 567 5.72 -11.73 21.17
C GLU A 567 4.59 -12.11 20.22
N VAL A 568 4.91 -12.46 19.00
CA VAL A 568 3.96 -12.76 17.91
C VAL A 568 4.01 -14.24 17.55
N LEU A 569 5.22 -14.76 17.33
CA LEU A 569 5.41 -16.17 17.02
C LEU A 569 5.58 -16.98 18.29
N VAL A 570 4.78 -18.03 18.39
CA VAL A 570 4.78 -18.96 19.51
C VAL A 570 5.20 -20.33 19.01
N ARG A 571 6.16 -20.94 19.71
CA ARG A 571 6.63 -22.29 19.41
C ARG A 571 5.91 -23.30 20.26
N LYS A 572 5.36 -24.34 19.65
CA LYS A 572 4.78 -25.46 20.37
C LYS A 572 5.89 -26.12 21.21
N PRO A 573 5.66 -26.38 22.52
CA PRO A 573 6.64 -27.00 23.40
C PRO A 573 7.14 -28.37 22.92
#